data_e1d8f441fefed2f62d9e5a6f193c19d8
#
_entry.id   e1d8f441fefed2f62d9e5a6f193c19d8
#
_cell.length_a   1.000
_cell.length_b   1.000
_cell.length_c   1.000
_cell.angle_alpha   90.00
_cell.angle_beta   90.00
_cell.angle_gamma   90.00
#
_symmetry.space_group_name_H-M   'P 1'
#
loop_
_entity.id
_entity.type
_entity.pdbx_description
1 polymer ?
#
loop_
_entity_poly.entity_id
_entity_poly.type
_entity_poly.pdbx_seq_one_letter_code
_entity_poly.pdbx_strand_id
1 'polypeptide(L)'
;LIRRQRQMCIRDREYGQQGGFVMPGFYGATREGQIKLLDRGGGDISGSILAKCLGADLYENWTDVSGFYSADPRIVPEAQPIARVTYEELRELSYMGASVLHEEAVFPVREAGIPLVIKNTNAPQDPGTIISETADEGEAEPIITGVTGKRGFVAINVARDRTKPRVGFMRRAL
;
A
#
# COMPACT_ATOMS: atom_id res chain seq x y z
N LEU A 1 -8.12 16.71 12.32
CA LEU A 1 -8.13 15.79 11.18
C LEU A 1 -9.47 15.04 11.08
N ILE A 2 -9.89 14.35 12.14
CA ILE A 2 -11.06 13.45 12.14
C ILE A 2 -12.39 14.15 11.73
N ARG A 3 -12.62 15.37 12.13
CA ARG A 3 -13.91 16.06 11.90
C ARG A 3 -14.09 16.53 10.45
N ARG A 4 -13.02 16.95 9.76
CA ARG A 4 -13.06 17.35 8.34
C ARG A 4 -13.03 16.15 7.40
N GLN A 5 -12.31 15.11 7.74
CA GLN A 5 -12.39 13.82 7.01
C GLN A 5 -13.83 13.29 7.06
N ARG A 6 -14.51 13.36 8.22
CA ARG A 6 -15.90 12.94 8.34
C ARG A 6 -16.87 13.80 7.51
N GLN A 7 -16.64 15.09 7.36
CA GLN A 7 -17.42 15.96 6.49
C GLN A 7 -17.15 15.73 5.00
N MET A 8 -15.89 15.46 4.61
CA MET A 8 -15.55 15.02 3.26
C MET A 8 -16.27 13.70 2.93
N CYS A 9 -16.17 12.69 3.78
CA CYS A 9 -16.84 11.40 3.59
C CYS A 9 -18.35 11.50 3.41
N ILE A 10 -19.03 12.42 4.12
CA ILE A 10 -20.47 12.62 3.97
C ILE A 10 -20.79 13.21 2.59
N ARG A 11 -20.05 14.24 2.17
CA ARG A 11 -20.23 14.86 0.85
C ARG A 11 -19.90 13.90 -0.28
N ASP A 12 -18.82 13.16 -0.16
CA ASP A 12 -18.37 12.20 -1.19
C ASP A 12 -19.39 11.07 -1.35
N ARG A 13 -20.01 10.61 -0.26
CA ARG A 13 -21.10 9.63 -0.32
C ARG A 13 -22.36 10.19 -1.00
N GLU A 14 -22.71 11.43 -0.78
CA GLU A 14 -23.84 12.09 -1.45
C GLU A 14 -23.58 12.23 -2.96
N TYR A 15 -22.36 12.60 -3.36
CA TYR A 15 -21.97 12.68 -4.78
C TYR A 15 -21.87 11.29 -5.45
N GLY A 16 -21.37 10.29 -4.76
CA GLY A 16 -21.28 8.91 -5.27
C GLY A 16 -22.65 8.31 -5.62
N GLN A 17 -23.71 8.69 -4.92
CA GLN A 17 -25.08 8.25 -5.21
C GLN A 17 -25.68 8.89 -6.48
N GLN A 18 -25.08 9.96 -7.00
CA GLN A 18 -25.58 10.69 -8.19
C GLN A 18 -24.90 10.24 -9.50
N GLY A 19 -24.00 9.26 -9.45
CA GLY A 19 -23.23 8.75 -10.60
C GLY A 19 -21.73 8.88 -10.39
N GLY A 20 -20.95 8.57 -11.43
CA GLY A 20 -19.50 8.68 -11.38
C GLY A 20 -19.03 10.13 -11.27
N PHE A 21 -17.95 10.36 -10.53
CA PHE A 21 -17.28 11.66 -10.44
C PHE A 21 -15.76 11.49 -10.53
N VAL A 22 -15.07 12.58 -10.84
CA VAL A 22 -13.61 12.65 -10.89
C VAL A 22 -13.14 13.60 -9.80
N MET A 23 -12.22 13.14 -8.97
CA MET A 23 -11.61 13.94 -7.93
C MET A 23 -10.08 13.99 -8.13
N PRO A 24 -9.47 15.19 -8.19
CA PRO A 24 -8.03 15.29 -8.23
C PRO A 24 -7.44 14.86 -6.89
N GLY A 25 -6.38 14.04 -6.95
CA GLY A 25 -5.65 13.56 -5.79
C GLY A 25 -4.36 14.35 -5.53
N PHE A 26 -3.49 13.79 -4.68
CA PHE A 26 -2.17 14.28 -4.35
C PHE A 26 -2.13 15.54 -3.46
N TYR A 27 -3.25 16.09 -3.05
CA TYR A 27 -3.28 17.24 -2.13
C TYR A 27 -4.35 17.10 -1.05
N GLY A 28 -4.18 17.87 0.00
CA GLY A 28 -5.15 18.03 1.08
C GLY A 28 -5.22 19.48 1.51
N ALA A 29 -6.00 19.78 2.54
CA ALA A 29 -6.06 21.09 3.15
C ALA A 29 -5.82 21.02 4.65
N THR A 30 -5.14 22.01 5.21
CA THR A 30 -5.02 22.19 6.66
C THR A 30 -6.37 22.61 7.27
N ARG A 31 -6.43 22.65 8.58
CA ARG A 31 -7.64 23.13 9.28
C ARG A 31 -7.97 24.59 8.95
N GLU A 32 -6.95 25.38 8.67
CA GLU A 32 -7.02 26.79 8.27
C GLU A 32 -7.35 26.99 6.79
N GLY A 33 -7.50 25.89 6.02
CA GLY A 33 -7.85 25.92 4.61
C GLY A 33 -6.68 26.06 3.65
N GLN A 34 -5.43 26.05 4.13
CA GLN A 34 -4.25 26.09 3.26
C GLN A 34 -4.08 24.77 2.52
N ILE A 35 -3.83 24.84 1.22
CA ILE A 35 -3.53 23.66 0.39
C ILE A 35 -2.14 23.13 0.76
N LYS A 36 -2.06 21.82 0.97
CA LYS A 36 -0.81 21.07 1.19
C LYS A 36 -0.75 19.91 0.22
N LEU A 37 0.38 19.75 -0.42
CA LEU A 37 0.67 18.56 -1.21
C LEU A 37 1.00 17.40 -0.27
N LEU A 38 0.58 16.21 -0.68
CA LEU A 38 0.98 14.98 -0.03
C LEU A 38 2.35 14.56 -0.56
N ASP A 39 3.08 13.81 0.27
CA ASP A 39 4.36 13.24 -0.13
C ASP A 39 4.19 12.15 -1.21
N ARG A 40 5.29 11.48 -1.56
CA ARG A 40 5.30 10.39 -2.53
C ARG A 40 4.22 9.34 -2.19
N GLY A 41 3.47 8.92 -3.20
CA GLY A 41 2.30 8.04 -3.02
C GLY A 41 1.01 8.78 -2.65
N GLY A 42 1.01 10.11 -2.66
CA GLY A 42 -0.15 10.93 -2.28
C GLY A 42 -1.38 10.73 -3.15
N GLY A 43 -1.22 10.30 -4.41
CA GLY A 43 -2.32 9.89 -5.28
C GLY A 43 -3.03 8.65 -4.73
N ASP A 44 -2.26 7.65 -4.36
CA ASP A 44 -2.74 6.38 -3.80
C ASP A 44 -3.44 6.62 -2.46
N ILE A 45 -2.86 7.48 -1.60
CA ILE A 45 -3.48 7.88 -0.33
C ILE A 45 -4.84 8.55 -0.56
N SER A 46 -4.93 9.47 -1.53
CA SER A 46 -6.17 10.16 -1.86
C SER A 46 -7.25 9.19 -2.32
N GLY A 47 -6.91 8.26 -3.23
CA GLY A 47 -7.80 7.22 -3.73
C GLY A 47 -8.28 6.28 -2.63
N SER A 48 -7.36 5.85 -1.77
CA SER A 48 -7.66 4.97 -0.64
C SER A 48 -8.60 5.62 0.39
N ILE A 49 -8.38 6.90 0.73
CA ILE A 49 -9.27 7.66 1.60
C ILE A 49 -10.65 7.79 0.96
N LEU A 50 -10.70 8.08 -0.34
CA LEU A 50 -11.96 8.23 -1.08
C LEU A 50 -12.75 6.93 -1.12
N ALA A 51 -12.09 5.81 -1.45
CA ALA A 51 -12.69 4.48 -1.45
C ALA A 51 -13.32 4.14 -0.08
N LYS A 52 -12.59 4.38 1.02
CA LYS A 52 -13.10 4.22 2.37
C LYS A 52 -14.30 5.11 2.65
N CYS A 53 -14.26 6.39 2.24
CA CYS A 53 -15.34 7.34 2.48
C CYS A 53 -16.63 6.99 1.74
N LEU A 54 -16.51 6.43 0.54
CA LEU A 54 -17.63 5.97 -0.27
C LEU A 54 -18.17 4.62 0.18
N GLY A 55 -17.38 3.84 0.93
CA GLY A 55 -17.68 2.44 1.21
C GLY A 55 -17.65 1.61 -0.07
N ALA A 56 -16.59 1.80 -0.88
CA ALA A 56 -16.44 1.12 -2.15
C ALA A 56 -16.32 -0.41 -1.96
N ASP A 57 -16.83 -1.16 -2.93
CA ASP A 57 -16.72 -2.63 -2.94
C ASP A 57 -15.30 -3.08 -3.34
N LEU A 58 -14.60 -2.26 -4.11
CA LEU A 58 -13.25 -2.52 -4.61
C LEU A 58 -12.51 -1.20 -4.81
N TYR A 59 -11.20 -1.19 -4.51
CA TYR A 59 -10.30 -0.10 -4.88
C TYR A 59 -9.32 -0.57 -5.96
N GLU A 60 -9.41 -0.02 -7.16
CA GLU A 60 -8.45 -0.27 -8.23
C GLU A 60 -7.35 0.80 -8.22
N ASN A 61 -6.10 0.37 -8.05
CA ASN A 61 -4.92 1.22 -8.18
C ASN A 61 -4.25 0.97 -9.54
N TRP A 62 -4.38 1.94 -10.43
CA TRP A 62 -3.83 1.89 -11.78
C TRP A 62 -2.45 2.50 -11.83
N THR A 63 -1.44 1.69 -12.21
CA THR A 63 -0.01 2.04 -12.25
C THR A 63 0.62 1.57 -13.57
N ASP A 64 1.94 1.58 -13.68
CA ASP A 64 2.71 1.16 -14.86
C ASP A 64 3.16 -0.31 -14.82
N VAL A 65 2.77 -1.06 -13.78
CA VAL A 65 3.09 -2.48 -13.62
C VAL A 65 1.84 -3.33 -13.42
N SER A 66 1.90 -4.60 -13.84
CA SER A 66 0.75 -5.52 -13.80
C SER A 66 0.58 -6.24 -12.45
N GLY A 67 1.00 -5.62 -11.35
CA GLY A 67 0.92 -6.20 -10.01
C GLY A 67 2.27 -6.70 -9.49
N PHE A 68 2.22 -7.67 -8.60
CA PHE A 68 3.40 -8.31 -8.00
C PHE A 68 3.79 -9.59 -8.75
N TYR A 69 5.08 -9.88 -8.73
CA TYR A 69 5.66 -11.09 -9.29
C TYR A 69 6.39 -11.88 -8.22
N SER A 70 6.51 -13.19 -8.40
CA SER A 70 7.22 -14.09 -7.49
C SER A 70 8.70 -13.74 -7.30
N ALA A 71 9.29 -13.00 -8.25
CA ALA A 71 10.60 -12.37 -8.17
C ALA A 71 10.64 -11.14 -9.09
N ASP A 72 11.70 -10.32 -9.02
CA ASP A 72 11.89 -9.22 -9.98
C ASP A 72 12.11 -9.80 -11.40
N PRO A 73 11.19 -9.58 -12.35
CA PRO A 73 11.29 -10.12 -13.71
C PRO A 73 12.51 -9.62 -14.50
N ARG A 74 13.13 -8.53 -14.06
CA ARG A 74 14.40 -8.03 -14.63
C ARG A 74 15.59 -8.89 -14.22
N ILE A 75 15.45 -9.66 -13.14
CA ILE A 75 16.50 -10.57 -12.62
C ILE A 75 16.17 -12.02 -12.93
N VAL A 76 14.89 -12.37 -12.81
CA VAL A 76 14.36 -13.73 -13.06
C VAL A 76 13.27 -13.63 -14.13
N PRO A 77 13.62 -13.84 -15.42
CA PRO A 77 12.67 -13.70 -16.54
C PRO A 77 11.47 -14.64 -16.45
N GLU A 78 11.60 -15.77 -15.75
CA GLU A 78 10.55 -16.76 -15.54
C GLU A 78 9.67 -16.45 -14.31
N ALA A 79 9.85 -15.29 -13.67
CA ALA A 79 9.03 -14.88 -12.53
C ALA A 79 7.55 -14.88 -12.91
N GLN A 80 6.73 -15.53 -12.09
CA GLN A 80 5.30 -15.65 -12.32
C GLN A 80 4.55 -14.50 -11.66
N PRO A 81 3.48 -13.99 -12.26
CA PRO A 81 2.61 -13.01 -11.63
C PRO A 81 1.92 -13.64 -10.42
N ILE A 82 1.80 -12.88 -9.35
CA ILE A 82 1.09 -13.27 -8.13
C ILE A 82 -0.36 -12.77 -8.24
N ALA A 83 -1.30 -13.68 -8.25
CA ALA A 83 -2.72 -13.33 -8.39
C ALA A 83 -3.27 -12.64 -7.13
N ARG A 84 -2.84 -13.10 -5.95
CA ARG A 84 -3.31 -12.60 -4.65
C ARG A 84 -2.16 -12.52 -3.65
N VAL A 85 -2.23 -11.50 -2.78
CA VAL A 85 -1.37 -11.34 -1.61
C VAL A 85 -2.19 -10.82 -0.44
N THR A 86 -1.79 -11.14 0.76
CA THR A 86 -2.34 -10.51 1.97
C THR A 86 -1.67 -9.14 2.20
N TYR A 87 -2.29 -8.31 3.03
CA TYR A 87 -1.66 -7.04 3.44
C TYR A 87 -0.36 -7.25 4.21
N GLU A 88 -0.20 -8.38 4.90
CA GLU A 88 1.05 -8.72 5.60
C GLU A 88 2.16 -9.05 4.60
N GLU A 89 1.87 -9.90 3.62
CA GLU A 89 2.81 -10.22 2.54
C GLU A 89 3.18 -8.99 1.70
N LEU A 90 2.20 -8.14 1.38
CA LEU A 90 2.43 -6.86 0.71
C LEU A 90 3.45 -6.02 1.47
N ARG A 91 3.31 -5.90 2.78
CA ARG A 91 4.22 -5.14 3.63
C ARG A 91 5.64 -5.71 3.55
N GLU A 92 5.80 -7.02 3.68
CA GLU A 92 7.12 -7.65 3.61
C GLU A 92 7.76 -7.48 2.22
N LEU A 93 6.99 -7.68 1.14
CA LEU A 93 7.46 -7.48 -0.23
C LEU A 93 7.87 -6.02 -0.47
N SER A 94 7.07 -5.07 -0.03
CA SER A 94 7.32 -3.63 -0.21
C SER A 94 8.54 -3.16 0.59
N TYR A 95 8.70 -3.63 1.82
CA TYR A 95 9.83 -3.26 2.68
C TYR A 95 11.17 -3.68 2.08
N MET A 96 11.22 -4.82 1.42
CA MET A 96 12.43 -5.38 0.82
C MET A 96 12.73 -4.86 -0.59
N GLY A 97 11.88 -3.98 -1.15
CA GLY A 97 12.17 -3.25 -2.39
C GLY A 97 11.23 -3.45 -3.57
N ALA A 98 10.18 -4.25 -3.44
CA ALA A 98 9.09 -4.29 -4.43
C ALA A 98 8.22 -3.03 -4.28
N SER A 99 8.73 -1.88 -4.71
CA SER A 99 8.08 -0.55 -4.56
C SER A 99 6.96 -0.36 -5.60
N VAL A 100 5.94 -1.22 -5.59
CA VAL A 100 4.77 -1.08 -6.46
C VAL A 100 3.74 -0.15 -5.84
N LEU A 101 3.60 -0.20 -4.50
CA LEU A 101 2.62 0.57 -3.76
C LEU A 101 3.19 0.99 -2.41
N HIS A 102 2.84 2.19 -1.95
CA HIS A 102 3.28 2.67 -0.64
C HIS A 102 2.40 2.06 0.45
N GLU A 103 2.99 1.40 1.46
CA GLU A 103 2.24 0.74 2.54
C GLU A 103 1.26 1.68 3.25
N GLU A 104 1.71 2.92 3.54
CA GLU A 104 0.86 3.92 4.21
C GLU A 104 -0.36 4.34 3.37
N ALA A 105 -0.26 4.21 2.03
CA ALA A 105 -1.33 4.59 1.12
C ALA A 105 -2.54 3.64 1.20
N VAL A 106 -2.32 2.39 1.56
CA VAL A 106 -3.38 1.37 1.62
C VAL A 106 -4.06 1.26 2.98
N PHE A 107 -3.53 1.91 4.00
CA PHE A 107 -4.09 1.83 5.35
C PHE A 107 -5.59 2.17 5.45
N PRO A 108 -6.13 3.22 4.77
CA PRO A 108 -7.56 3.50 4.83
C PRO A 108 -8.44 2.39 4.28
N VAL A 109 -8.09 1.78 3.16
CA VAL A 109 -8.89 0.68 2.57
C VAL A 109 -8.74 -0.61 3.36
N ARG A 110 -7.54 -0.90 3.86
CA ARG A 110 -7.31 -2.03 4.78
C ARG A 110 -8.19 -1.93 6.02
N GLU A 111 -8.20 -0.78 6.70
CA GLU A 111 -9.02 -0.53 7.89
C GLU A 111 -10.52 -0.66 7.61
N ALA A 112 -10.94 -0.38 6.37
CA ALA A 112 -12.33 -0.51 5.94
C ALA A 112 -12.68 -1.92 5.42
N GLY A 113 -11.73 -2.85 5.34
CA GLY A 113 -11.92 -4.18 4.78
C GLY A 113 -12.21 -4.18 3.27
N ILE A 114 -11.81 -3.11 2.56
CA ILE A 114 -12.03 -2.98 1.12
C ILE A 114 -10.87 -3.66 0.39
N PRO A 115 -11.14 -4.64 -0.49
CA PRO A 115 -10.10 -5.25 -1.30
C PRO A 115 -9.50 -4.23 -2.27
N LEU A 116 -8.20 -4.38 -2.52
CA LEU A 116 -7.42 -3.54 -3.43
C LEU A 116 -6.90 -4.40 -4.58
N VAL A 117 -6.94 -3.90 -5.81
CA VAL A 117 -6.29 -4.55 -6.95
C VAL A 117 -5.32 -3.58 -7.63
N ILE A 118 -4.12 -4.07 -7.93
CA ILE A 118 -3.13 -3.36 -8.74
C ILE A 118 -3.38 -3.68 -10.20
N LYS A 119 -3.57 -2.65 -11.02
CA LYS A 119 -3.84 -2.76 -12.46
C LYS A 119 -2.81 -1.98 -13.27
N ASN A 120 -2.52 -2.47 -14.47
CA ASN A 120 -1.57 -1.81 -15.38
C ASN A 120 -2.29 -0.96 -16.41
N THR A 121 -2.03 0.33 -16.41
CA THR A 121 -2.56 1.28 -17.41
C THR A 121 -2.11 0.97 -18.84
N ASN A 122 -0.93 0.38 -19.01
CA ASN A 122 -0.36 0.01 -20.32
C ASN A 122 -0.81 -1.38 -20.78
N ALA A 123 -1.37 -2.20 -19.88
CA ALA A 123 -1.89 -3.54 -20.15
C ALA A 123 -3.18 -3.77 -19.34
N PRO A 124 -4.28 -3.07 -19.65
CA PRO A 124 -5.51 -3.09 -18.86
C PRO A 124 -6.22 -4.45 -18.84
N GLN A 125 -5.90 -5.35 -19.79
CA GLN A 125 -6.38 -6.73 -19.84
C GLN A 125 -5.71 -7.65 -18.83
N ASP A 126 -4.56 -7.27 -18.27
CA ASP A 126 -3.88 -8.08 -17.27
C ASP A 126 -4.73 -8.14 -16.00
N PRO A 127 -4.83 -9.32 -15.34
CA PRO A 127 -5.65 -9.47 -14.15
C PRO A 127 -5.15 -8.61 -12.98
N GLY A 128 -3.85 -8.38 -12.89
CA GLY A 128 -3.21 -7.68 -11.79
C GLY A 128 -3.04 -8.55 -10.55
N THR A 129 -2.77 -7.92 -9.42
CA THR A 129 -2.67 -8.59 -8.11
C THR A 129 -3.76 -8.06 -7.18
N ILE A 130 -4.55 -8.94 -6.59
CA ILE A 130 -5.54 -8.61 -5.57
C ILE A 130 -4.86 -8.64 -4.20
N ILE A 131 -5.16 -7.63 -3.38
CA ILE A 131 -4.66 -7.50 -2.02
C ILE A 131 -5.85 -7.47 -1.07
N SER A 132 -5.86 -8.36 -0.09
CA SER A 132 -6.96 -8.53 0.87
C SER A 132 -6.43 -8.87 2.26
N GLU A 133 -7.30 -8.90 3.28
CA GLU A 133 -6.90 -9.24 4.65
C GLU A 133 -6.62 -10.74 4.81
N THR A 134 -7.34 -11.58 4.07
CA THR A 134 -7.19 -13.04 4.12
C THR A 134 -6.89 -13.60 2.73
N ALA A 135 -6.07 -14.64 2.69
CA ALA A 135 -6.01 -15.51 1.51
C ALA A 135 -7.35 -16.25 1.36
N ASP A 136 -7.79 -16.51 0.11
CA ASP A 136 -9.02 -17.28 -0.09
C ASP A 136 -8.84 -18.72 0.41
N GLU A 137 -9.80 -19.19 1.20
CA GLU A 137 -9.89 -20.59 1.61
C GLU A 137 -10.20 -21.45 0.37
N GLY A 138 -9.22 -22.13 -0.19
CA GLY A 138 -9.49 -23.14 -1.24
C GLY A 138 -8.43 -23.31 -2.32
N GLU A 139 -7.54 -22.38 -2.54
CA GLU A 139 -6.36 -22.60 -3.39
C GLU A 139 -5.19 -23.03 -2.52
N ALA A 140 -4.44 -24.03 -2.98
CA ALA A 140 -3.21 -24.44 -2.31
C ALA A 140 -2.24 -23.24 -2.33
N GLU A 141 -2.08 -22.61 -1.17
CA GLU A 141 -1.13 -21.51 -1.03
C GLU A 141 0.28 -21.97 -1.40
N PRO A 142 0.99 -21.23 -2.23
CA PRO A 142 2.39 -21.54 -2.49
C PRO A 142 3.17 -21.41 -1.18
N ILE A 143 4.07 -22.33 -0.92
CA ILE A 143 4.95 -22.33 0.26
C ILE A 143 5.74 -21.01 0.35
N ILE A 144 6.02 -20.38 -0.79
CA ILE A 144 6.71 -19.09 -0.90
C ILE A 144 5.91 -18.22 -1.87
N THR A 145 5.35 -17.14 -1.39
CA THR A 145 4.59 -16.16 -2.19
C THR A 145 5.49 -15.40 -3.15
N GLY A 146 6.66 -14.96 -2.68
CA GLY A 146 7.61 -14.25 -3.51
C GLY A 146 8.96 -14.05 -2.84
N VAL A 147 9.96 -13.70 -3.65
CA VAL A 147 11.32 -13.40 -3.22
C VAL A 147 11.67 -11.99 -3.68
N THR A 148 12.00 -11.13 -2.75
CA THR A 148 12.45 -9.76 -3.03
C THR A 148 13.77 -9.48 -2.33
N GLY A 149 14.59 -8.59 -2.89
CA GLY A 149 15.88 -8.27 -2.31
C GLY A 149 16.44 -6.96 -2.82
N LYS A 150 17.23 -6.33 -1.99
CA LYS A 150 17.93 -5.09 -2.29
C LYS A 150 19.43 -5.26 -2.00
N ARG A 151 20.28 -4.85 -2.93
CA ARG A 151 21.74 -4.87 -2.75
C ARG A 151 22.22 -3.64 -1.99
N GLY A 152 23.43 -3.72 -1.43
CA GLY A 152 24.08 -2.57 -0.80
C GLY A 152 23.78 -2.40 0.67
N PHE A 153 23.23 -3.40 1.35
CA PHE A 153 23.08 -3.38 2.80
C PHE A 153 24.38 -3.70 3.51
N VAL A 154 24.61 -3.01 4.62
CA VAL A 154 25.64 -3.33 5.59
C VAL A 154 24.95 -3.68 6.90
N ALA A 155 25.23 -4.86 7.43
CA ALA A 155 24.75 -5.26 8.74
C ALA A 155 25.71 -4.73 9.82
N ILE A 156 25.22 -3.88 10.71
CA ILE A 156 25.97 -3.39 11.87
C ILE A 156 25.41 -4.11 13.11
N ASN A 157 26.21 -4.99 13.69
CA ASN A 157 25.85 -5.67 14.94
C ASN A 157 26.41 -4.88 16.13
N VAL A 158 25.52 -4.27 16.91
CA VAL A 158 25.89 -3.53 18.12
C VAL A 158 25.59 -4.40 19.33
N ALA A 159 26.62 -5.06 19.85
CA ALA A 159 26.53 -5.84 21.06
C ALA A 159 26.68 -4.95 22.30
N ARG A 160 25.86 -5.23 23.32
CA ARG A 160 25.89 -4.54 24.60
C ARG A 160 26.39 -5.43 25.72
N ASP A 161 27.28 -4.88 26.52
CA ASP A 161 27.64 -5.47 27.80
C ASP A 161 26.44 -5.37 28.79
N ARG A 162 26.02 -6.50 29.33
CA ARG A 162 24.88 -6.61 30.26
C ARG A 162 25.09 -5.88 31.59
N THR A 163 26.32 -5.54 31.92
CA THR A 163 26.71 -4.87 33.17
C THR A 163 26.41 -3.36 33.16
N LYS A 164 26.15 -2.76 32.01
CA LYS A 164 25.93 -1.30 31.85
C LYS A 164 24.43 -0.91 31.79
N PRO A 165 24.08 0.32 32.30
CA PRO A 165 22.70 0.78 32.35
C PRO A 165 21.96 0.72 31.00
N ARG A 166 20.67 0.39 31.02
CA ARG A 166 19.81 0.24 29.82
C ARG A 166 19.47 1.57 29.14
N VAL A 167 19.38 2.65 29.91
CA VAL A 167 18.82 3.94 29.47
C VAL A 167 19.75 4.61 28.44
N GLY A 168 19.17 5.01 27.29
CA GLY A 168 19.87 5.77 26.26
C GLY A 168 20.81 4.95 25.35
N PHE A 169 20.83 3.61 25.44
CA PHE A 169 21.69 2.78 24.59
C PHE A 169 21.36 2.95 23.11
N MET A 170 20.09 2.79 22.72
CA MET A 170 19.66 2.97 21.32
C MET A 170 19.93 4.37 20.79
N ARG A 171 19.68 5.41 21.60
CA ARG A 171 19.98 6.81 21.22
C ARG A 171 21.46 7.08 20.95
N ARG A 172 22.37 6.26 21.48
CA ARG A 172 23.83 6.41 21.27
C ARG A 172 24.35 5.48 20.16
N ALA A 173 23.56 4.48 19.77
CA ALA A 173 23.90 3.55 18.72
C ALA A 173 23.38 4.01 17.34
N LEU A 174 22.33 4.80 17.32
CA LEU A 174 21.74 5.50 16.16
C LEU A 174 22.24 6.96 16.11
#